data_c2c3dbbc593dc660b9f63fe2afc3aaa0
#
_entry.id   c2c3dbbc593dc660b9f63fe2afc3aaa0
#
_cell.length_a   1.000
_cell.length_b   1.000
_cell.length_c   1.000
_cell.angle_alpha   90.00
_cell.angle_beta   90.00
_cell.angle_gamma   90.00
#
_symmetry.space_group_name_H-M   'P 1'
#
loop_
_entity.id
_entity.type
_entity.pdbx_description
1 polymer ?
#
loop_
_entity_poly.entity_id
_entity_poly.type
_entity_poly.pdbx_seq_one_letter_code
_entity_poly.pdbx_strand_id
1 'polypeptide(L)'
;MHKVSTVTEATAPLIPDDGAPYVELGDLEECAGLAMGSPTRFGNMAAPMKYFWDGTASLWLKGALAGKPAAVFTSTASLHGGQETTLVSMMLPLLHHGMLIVGLPYSAPELLTTTTGGTPYGPSHHAGAASDLPVSEHERKLCIAIGKRLAEIALKLAK
;
A
#
# COMPACT_ATOMS: atom_id res chain seq x y z
N MET A 1 27.31 8.42 -12.10
CA MET A 1 25.84 8.60 -12.14
C MET A 1 25.36 7.99 -13.44
N HIS A 2 24.57 6.92 -13.40
CA HIS A 2 23.90 6.43 -14.61
C HIS A 2 22.81 7.44 -15.01
N LYS A 3 22.79 7.81 -16.30
CA LYS A 3 21.68 8.62 -16.82
C LYS A 3 20.40 7.80 -16.72
N VAL A 4 19.44 8.27 -15.96
CA VAL A 4 18.09 7.71 -15.97
C VAL A 4 17.48 8.06 -17.33
N SER A 5 17.12 7.04 -18.12
CA SER A 5 16.43 7.25 -19.39
C SER A 5 15.07 7.89 -19.11
N THR A 6 14.74 8.94 -19.86
CA THR A 6 13.39 9.52 -19.86
C THR A 6 12.42 8.72 -20.73
N VAL A 7 12.93 7.74 -21.47
CA VAL A 7 12.12 6.84 -22.31
C VAL A 7 12.07 5.49 -21.60
N THR A 8 10.92 5.13 -21.08
CA THR A 8 10.62 3.79 -20.58
C THR A 8 9.90 3.02 -21.67
N GLU A 9 10.52 1.94 -22.19
CA GLU A 9 9.81 1.01 -23.05
C GLU A 9 8.90 0.14 -22.18
N ALA A 10 7.61 0.08 -22.55
CA ALA A 10 6.69 -0.88 -21.96
C ALA A 10 7.09 -2.29 -22.43
N THR A 11 7.60 -3.10 -21.51
CA THR A 11 8.03 -4.49 -21.79
C THR A 11 6.95 -5.51 -21.45
N ALA A 12 5.87 -5.07 -20.79
CA ALA A 12 4.72 -5.91 -20.44
C ALA A 12 3.53 -5.61 -21.39
N PRO A 13 2.64 -6.60 -21.66
CA PRO A 13 1.41 -6.34 -22.38
C PRO A 13 0.54 -5.32 -21.65
N LEU A 14 -0.31 -4.57 -22.39
CA LEU A 14 -1.21 -3.57 -21.81
C LEU A 14 -2.22 -4.18 -20.82
N ILE A 15 -2.58 -5.44 -21.04
CA ILE A 15 -3.45 -6.23 -20.15
C ILE A 15 -2.62 -7.43 -19.72
N PRO A 16 -2.51 -7.74 -18.41
CA PRO A 16 -1.82 -8.93 -17.96
C PRO A 16 -2.58 -10.19 -18.39
N ASP A 17 -1.85 -11.23 -18.78
CA ASP A 17 -2.45 -12.52 -19.15
C ASP A 17 -3.13 -13.18 -17.94
N ASP A 18 -2.60 -12.96 -16.74
CA ASP A 18 -3.10 -13.46 -15.46
C ASP A 18 -3.10 -12.37 -14.39
N GLY A 19 -4.03 -12.45 -13.45
CA GLY A 19 -4.11 -11.58 -12.28
C GLY A 19 -5.01 -10.37 -12.46
N ALA A 20 -4.83 -9.37 -11.59
CA ALA A 20 -5.61 -8.14 -11.61
C ALA A 20 -5.14 -7.22 -12.75
N PRO A 21 -6.05 -6.41 -13.34
CA PRO A 21 -5.67 -5.41 -14.33
C PRO A 21 -4.69 -4.39 -13.74
N TYR A 22 -3.90 -3.77 -14.61
CA TYR A 22 -3.06 -2.64 -14.21
C TYR A 22 -3.93 -1.46 -13.77
N VAL A 23 -3.50 -0.80 -12.70
CA VAL A 23 -4.15 0.41 -12.20
C VAL A 23 -3.96 1.57 -13.17
N GLU A 24 -5.02 2.33 -13.42
CA GLU A 24 -5.01 3.57 -14.18
C GLU A 24 -5.35 4.76 -13.30
N LEU A 25 -5.09 5.99 -13.79
CA LEU A 25 -5.40 7.21 -13.04
C LEU A 25 -6.91 7.37 -12.77
N GLY A 26 -7.75 6.90 -13.69
CA GLY A 26 -9.20 6.87 -13.53
C GLY A 26 -9.65 6.04 -12.33
N ASP A 27 -9.01 4.91 -12.07
CA ASP A 27 -9.34 4.06 -10.92
C ASP A 27 -9.14 4.80 -9.59
N LEU A 28 -8.09 5.63 -9.49
CA LEU A 28 -7.88 6.47 -8.32
C LEU A 28 -8.94 7.57 -8.19
N GLU A 29 -9.33 8.19 -9.32
CA GLU A 29 -10.35 9.23 -9.33
C GLU A 29 -11.73 8.68 -8.91
N GLU A 30 -12.07 7.46 -9.30
CA GLU A 30 -13.36 6.84 -9.04
C GLU A 30 -13.43 6.06 -7.71
N CYS A 31 -12.29 5.68 -7.11
CA CYS A 31 -12.29 4.88 -5.89
C CYS A 31 -12.93 5.62 -4.71
N ALA A 32 -13.66 4.88 -3.87
CA ALA A 32 -14.19 5.39 -2.60
C ALA A 32 -13.16 5.32 -1.46
N GLY A 33 -12.06 4.58 -1.64
CA GLY A 33 -10.96 4.41 -0.70
C GLY A 33 -9.87 3.56 -1.33
N LEU A 34 -8.67 3.63 -0.79
CA LEU A 34 -7.46 3.04 -1.38
C LEU A 34 -6.73 2.13 -0.39
N ALA A 35 -6.40 0.90 -0.79
CA ALA A 35 -5.41 0.08 -0.12
C ALA A 35 -4.15 0.00 -1.01
N MET A 36 -3.04 0.60 -0.56
CA MET A 36 -1.80 0.65 -1.31
C MET A 36 -0.77 -0.31 -0.73
N GLY A 37 -0.26 -1.22 -1.55
CA GLY A 37 0.72 -2.22 -1.13
C GLY A 37 1.98 -2.22 -1.97
N SER A 38 3.12 -2.39 -1.33
CA SER A 38 4.42 -2.55 -1.99
C SER A 38 5.35 -3.43 -1.15
N PRO A 39 6.17 -4.28 -1.77
CA PRO A 39 7.29 -4.87 -1.05
C PRO A 39 8.25 -3.76 -0.61
N THR A 40 8.96 -3.98 0.50
CA THR A 40 10.03 -3.06 0.92
C THR A 40 11.18 -3.03 -0.10
N ARG A 41 11.69 -1.85 -0.34
CA ARG A 41 12.96 -1.61 -1.02
C ARG A 41 13.73 -0.59 -0.20
N PHE A 42 14.66 -1.07 0.64
CA PHE A 42 15.47 -0.23 1.54
C PHE A 42 14.62 0.68 2.44
N GLY A 43 13.52 0.14 3.01
CA GLY A 43 12.62 0.88 3.90
C GLY A 43 11.64 1.80 3.17
N ASN A 44 11.49 1.67 1.86
CA ASN A 44 10.58 2.45 1.02
C ASN A 44 9.82 1.55 0.05
N MET A 45 8.86 2.12 -0.68
CA MET A 45 8.14 1.40 -1.74
C MET A 45 9.04 1.05 -2.93
N ALA A 46 8.65 0.05 -3.69
CA ALA A 46 9.33 -0.32 -4.93
C ALA A 46 9.25 0.79 -5.99
N ALA A 47 10.29 0.92 -6.81
CA ALA A 47 10.39 1.97 -7.83
C ALA A 47 9.19 2.04 -8.79
N PRO A 48 8.58 0.94 -9.26
CA PRO A 48 7.38 1.03 -10.10
C PRO A 48 6.19 1.68 -9.40
N MET A 49 6.01 1.43 -8.09
CA MET A 49 4.96 2.08 -7.30
C MET A 49 5.22 3.58 -7.20
N LYS A 50 6.46 3.97 -6.90
CA LYS A 50 6.82 5.40 -6.82
C LYS A 50 6.66 6.09 -8.17
N TYR A 51 7.06 5.43 -9.26
CA TYR A 51 6.89 5.94 -10.62
C TYR A 51 5.42 6.20 -10.96
N PHE A 52 4.53 5.28 -10.61
CA PHE A 52 3.09 5.49 -10.77
C PHE A 52 2.60 6.72 -10.00
N TRP A 53 2.99 6.86 -8.72
CA TRP A 53 2.61 8.02 -7.90
C TRP A 53 3.18 9.33 -8.43
N ASP A 54 4.37 9.34 -8.99
CA ASP A 54 4.95 10.54 -9.62
C ASP A 54 4.14 11.00 -10.85
N GLY A 55 3.41 10.09 -11.49
CA GLY A 55 2.49 10.38 -12.58
C GLY A 55 1.13 10.99 -12.17
N THR A 56 0.82 11.09 -10.86
CA THR A 56 -0.51 11.51 -10.37
C THR A 56 -0.70 13.02 -10.19
N ALA A 57 0.22 13.86 -10.68
CA ALA A 57 0.19 15.31 -10.47
C ALA A 57 -1.14 15.96 -10.91
N SER A 58 -1.75 15.49 -11.99
CA SER A 58 -3.05 16.00 -12.47
C SER A 58 -4.19 15.74 -11.48
N LEU A 59 -4.21 14.57 -10.82
CA LEU A 59 -5.18 14.22 -9.79
C LEU A 59 -4.96 15.05 -8.52
N TRP A 60 -3.70 15.27 -8.15
CA TRP A 60 -3.34 16.11 -7.02
C TRP A 60 -3.83 17.55 -7.19
N LEU A 61 -3.59 18.16 -8.36
CA LEU A 61 -4.04 19.52 -8.67
C LEU A 61 -5.57 19.65 -8.63
N LYS A 62 -6.30 18.62 -9.03
CA LYS A 62 -7.77 18.57 -8.93
C LYS A 62 -8.29 18.31 -7.51
N GLY A 63 -7.43 17.86 -6.58
CA GLY A 63 -7.85 17.37 -5.27
C GLY A 63 -8.69 16.07 -5.35
N ALA A 64 -8.50 15.26 -6.39
CA ALA A 64 -9.35 14.11 -6.69
C ALA A 64 -9.39 13.04 -5.58
N LEU A 65 -8.33 12.96 -4.76
CA LEU A 65 -8.23 12.01 -3.65
C LEU A 65 -8.48 12.65 -2.27
N ALA A 66 -8.67 13.97 -2.20
CA ALA A 66 -8.83 14.67 -0.94
C ALA A 66 -10.04 14.15 -0.14
N GLY A 67 -9.81 13.81 1.13
CA GLY A 67 -10.84 13.29 2.03
C GLY A 67 -11.17 11.80 1.84
N LYS A 68 -10.63 11.11 0.83
CA LYS A 68 -10.81 9.67 0.67
C LYS A 68 -9.93 8.90 1.67
N PRO A 69 -10.42 7.81 2.27
CA PRO A 69 -9.62 7.00 3.21
C PRO A 69 -8.59 6.15 2.47
N ALA A 70 -7.41 5.99 3.07
CA ALA A 70 -6.34 5.15 2.53
C ALA A 70 -5.66 4.33 3.61
N ALA A 71 -5.32 3.10 3.29
CA ALA A 71 -4.52 2.19 4.10
C ALA A 71 -3.31 1.70 3.30
N VAL A 72 -2.25 1.30 4.00
CA VAL A 72 -1.02 0.79 3.40
C VAL A 72 -0.69 -0.60 3.94
N PHE A 73 -0.01 -1.43 3.12
CA PHE A 73 0.48 -2.74 3.53
C PHE A 73 1.80 -3.08 2.82
N THR A 74 2.61 -3.97 3.41
CA THR A 74 3.93 -4.29 2.88
C THR A 74 4.31 -5.76 3.10
N SER A 75 5.40 -6.18 2.45
CA SER A 75 6.07 -7.44 2.68
C SER A 75 7.57 -7.21 2.77
N THR A 76 8.24 -7.94 3.68
CA THR A 76 9.67 -7.83 3.93
C THR A 76 10.31 -9.22 4.09
N ALA A 77 11.60 -9.33 3.78
CA ALA A 77 12.35 -10.58 3.97
C ALA A 77 12.72 -10.84 5.45
N SER A 78 12.70 -9.81 6.30
CA SER A 78 13.03 -9.94 7.72
C SER A 78 12.12 -9.08 8.59
N LEU A 79 11.95 -9.44 9.87
CA LEU A 79 11.06 -8.74 10.81
C LEU A 79 11.42 -7.25 10.98
N HIS A 80 12.72 -6.95 11.04
CA HIS A 80 13.21 -5.57 11.22
C HIS A 80 13.78 -4.98 9.92
N GLY A 81 13.42 -5.55 8.77
CA GLY A 81 13.90 -5.12 7.45
C GLY A 81 13.11 -3.99 6.81
N GLY A 82 12.46 -3.15 7.61
CA GLY A 82 11.75 -1.96 7.12
C GLY A 82 10.24 -2.11 7.01
N GLN A 83 9.60 -2.96 7.82
CA GLN A 83 8.14 -3.08 7.82
C GLN A 83 7.49 -1.73 8.11
N GLU A 84 7.80 -1.11 9.26
CA GLU A 84 7.23 0.16 9.70
C GLU A 84 7.66 1.32 8.80
N THR A 85 8.95 1.41 8.48
CA THR A 85 9.47 2.53 7.66
C THR A 85 8.88 2.53 6.25
N THR A 86 8.69 1.36 5.64
CA THR A 86 8.03 1.26 4.33
C THR A 86 6.59 1.75 4.41
N LEU A 87 5.82 1.29 5.40
CA LEU A 87 4.43 1.71 5.60
C LEU A 87 4.33 3.22 5.80
N VAL A 88 5.14 3.78 6.73
CA VAL A 88 5.13 5.22 7.03
C VAL A 88 5.56 6.03 5.81
N SER A 89 6.58 5.58 5.07
CA SER A 89 7.00 6.29 3.85
C SER A 89 5.94 6.28 2.74
N MET A 90 5.16 5.20 2.63
CA MET A 90 4.04 5.13 1.70
C MET A 90 2.88 6.07 2.07
N MET A 91 2.71 6.40 3.35
CA MET A 91 1.68 7.37 3.77
C MET A 91 1.96 8.79 3.30
N LEU A 92 3.22 9.17 3.08
CA LEU A 92 3.58 10.54 2.70
C LEU A 92 2.92 10.99 1.39
N PRO A 93 3.01 10.28 0.26
CA PRO A 93 2.31 10.69 -0.95
C PRO A 93 0.78 10.71 -0.78
N LEU A 94 0.21 9.81 0.04
CA LEU A 94 -1.22 9.80 0.31
C LEU A 94 -1.66 11.05 1.09
N LEU A 95 -0.87 11.47 2.07
CA LEU A 95 -1.09 12.72 2.81
C LEU A 95 -0.97 13.95 1.90
N HIS A 96 -0.01 13.97 0.96
CA HIS A 96 0.11 15.03 -0.04
C HIS A 96 -1.11 15.13 -0.96
N HIS A 97 -1.78 14.01 -1.22
CA HIS A 97 -3.06 13.96 -1.92
C HIS A 97 -4.26 14.35 -1.06
N GLY A 98 -4.07 14.64 0.25
CA GLY A 98 -5.15 15.00 1.17
C GLY A 98 -5.98 13.80 1.63
N MET A 99 -5.48 12.57 1.51
CA MET A 99 -6.18 11.36 1.94
C MET A 99 -6.18 11.21 3.47
N LEU A 100 -7.17 10.50 3.98
CA LEU A 100 -7.31 10.17 5.41
C LEU A 100 -6.65 8.81 5.68
N ILE A 101 -5.53 8.81 6.40
CA ILE A 101 -4.80 7.58 6.68
C ILE A 101 -5.53 6.72 7.72
N VAL A 102 -5.73 5.45 7.38
CA VAL A 102 -6.39 4.44 8.20
C VAL A 102 -5.36 3.39 8.63
N GLY A 103 -5.10 3.33 9.92
CA GLY A 103 -4.26 2.30 10.55
C GLY A 103 -5.07 1.23 11.26
N LEU A 104 -4.36 0.27 11.88
CA LEU A 104 -4.90 -0.80 12.70
C LEU A 104 -4.93 -0.37 14.18
N PRO A 105 -6.11 -0.39 14.83
CA PRO A 105 -6.20 -0.11 16.26
C PRO A 105 -5.76 -1.32 17.09
N TYR A 106 -5.23 -1.09 18.28
CA TYR A 106 -4.85 -2.15 19.23
C TYR A 106 -6.03 -2.96 19.82
N SER A 107 -7.26 -2.65 19.41
CA SER A 107 -8.40 -3.54 19.60
C SER A 107 -8.33 -4.80 18.73
N ALA A 108 -7.42 -4.85 17.76
CA ALA A 108 -7.01 -6.09 17.07
C ALA A 108 -5.92 -6.77 17.92
N PRO A 109 -6.25 -7.85 18.67
CA PRO A 109 -5.33 -8.46 19.63
C PRO A 109 -4.09 -9.06 18.97
N GLU A 110 -4.15 -9.36 17.69
CA GLU A 110 -3.04 -9.87 16.92
C GLU A 110 -1.85 -8.92 16.90
N LEU A 111 -2.05 -7.60 17.02
CA LEU A 111 -0.97 -6.63 17.14
C LEU A 111 -0.10 -6.80 18.38
N LEU A 112 -0.67 -7.36 19.46
CA LEU A 112 0.05 -7.62 20.70
C LEU A 112 0.70 -9.00 20.76
N THR A 113 0.26 -9.94 19.91
CA THR A 113 0.64 -11.35 20.00
C THR A 113 1.38 -11.87 18.77
N THR A 114 1.43 -11.11 17.69
CA THR A 114 2.15 -11.52 16.48
C THR A 114 3.65 -11.70 16.75
N THR A 115 4.22 -12.74 16.17
CA THR A 115 5.66 -13.01 16.15
C THR A 115 6.22 -12.95 14.72
N THR A 116 5.38 -12.52 13.76
CA THR A 116 5.72 -12.34 12.36
C THR A 116 5.42 -10.90 11.93
N GLY A 117 4.74 -10.69 10.81
CA GLY A 117 4.34 -9.34 10.39
C GLY A 117 3.13 -8.81 11.18
N GLY A 118 2.84 -7.53 10.99
CA GLY A 118 1.72 -6.83 11.60
C GLY A 118 2.15 -5.63 12.43
N THR A 119 1.67 -4.46 12.06
CA THR A 119 1.96 -3.18 12.74
C THR A 119 0.70 -2.32 12.85
N PRO A 120 0.65 -1.34 13.77
CA PRO A 120 -0.47 -0.40 13.84
C PRO A 120 -0.54 0.54 12.62
N TYR A 121 0.56 0.70 11.89
CA TYR A 121 0.61 1.53 10.67
C TYR A 121 -0.03 0.85 9.47
N GLY A 122 -0.11 -0.47 9.49
CA GLY A 122 -0.71 -1.30 8.45
C GLY A 122 -0.25 -2.76 8.54
N PRO A 123 -0.92 -3.68 7.87
CA PRO A 123 -0.48 -5.07 7.79
C PRO A 123 0.87 -5.18 7.11
N SER A 124 1.69 -6.09 7.60
CA SER A 124 2.96 -6.46 6.98
C SER A 124 3.10 -7.97 6.96
N HIS A 125 3.82 -8.49 5.98
CA HIS A 125 4.14 -9.89 5.84
C HIS A 125 5.63 -10.12 6.00
N HIS A 126 6.01 -11.08 6.85
CA HIS A 126 7.37 -11.58 6.96
C HIS A 126 7.57 -12.75 6.00
N ALA A 127 8.06 -12.46 4.81
CA ALA A 127 8.23 -13.45 3.73
C ALA A 127 9.45 -14.35 3.89
N GLY A 128 10.37 -14.05 4.82
CA GLY A 128 11.64 -14.79 4.97
C GLY A 128 12.67 -14.44 3.91
N ALA A 129 13.91 -14.89 4.11
CA ALA A 129 15.04 -14.59 3.22
C ALA A 129 14.85 -15.17 1.81
N ALA A 130 14.19 -16.32 1.70
CA ALA A 130 13.85 -16.96 0.42
C ALA A 130 12.55 -16.42 -0.20
N SER A 131 11.83 -15.55 0.50
CA SER A 131 10.52 -15.00 0.10
C SER A 131 9.46 -16.10 -0.13
N ASP A 132 9.49 -17.14 0.65
CA ASP A 132 8.65 -18.35 0.54
C ASP A 132 7.83 -18.67 1.78
N LEU A 133 7.98 -17.91 2.86
CA LEU A 133 7.13 -18.09 4.03
C LEU A 133 5.68 -17.74 3.71
N PRO A 134 4.73 -18.59 4.11
CA PRO A 134 3.32 -18.28 3.90
C PRO A 134 2.84 -17.14 4.81
N VAL A 135 1.79 -16.45 4.39
CA VAL A 135 1.11 -15.47 5.24
C VAL A 135 0.59 -16.18 6.48
N SER A 136 1.04 -15.76 7.66
CA SER A 136 0.64 -16.32 8.93
C SER A 136 -0.83 -15.98 9.26
N GLU A 137 -1.42 -16.73 10.21
CA GLU A 137 -2.80 -16.48 10.63
C GLU A 137 -2.98 -15.09 11.26
N HIS A 138 -1.99 -14.57 12.00
CA HIS A 138 -2.03 -13.22 12.56
C HIS A 138 -1.99 -12.17 11.44
N GLU A 139 -1.07 -12.30 10.49
CA GLU A 139 -0.98 -11.40 9.33
C GLU A 139 -2.28 -11.40 8.51
N ARG A 140 -2.85 -12.58 8.25
CA ARG A 140 -4.12 -12.73 7.54
C ARG A 140 -5.28 -12.00 8.25
N LYS A 141 -5.39 -12.15 9.57
CA LYS A 141 -6.42 -11.47 10.37
C LYS A 141 -6.26 -9.96 10.34
N LEU A 142 -5.02 -9.46 10.45
CA LEU A 142 -4.73 -8.02 10.36
C LEU A 142 -5.04 -7.46 8.96
N CYS A 143 -4.74 -8.21 7.88
CA CYS A 143 -5.14 -7.82 6.52
C CYS A 143 -6.66 -7.73 6.37
N ILE A 144 -7.41 -8.69 6.93
CA ILE A 144 -8.88 -8.67 6.90
C ILE A 144 -9.42 -7.49 7.73
N ALA A 145 -8.82 -7.24 8.91
CA ALA A 145 -9.24 -6.16 9.80
C ALA A 145 -9.08 -4.78 9.16
N ILE A 146 -7.93 -4.51 8.51
CA ILE A 146 -7.72 -3.22 7.83
C ILE A 146 -8.64 -3.07 6.63
N GLY A 147 -8.86 -4.12 5.84
CA GLY A 147 -9.77 -4.07 4.69
C GLY A 147 -11.21 -3.75 5.10
N LYS A 148 -11.73 -4.41 6.14
CA LYS A 148 -13.06 -4.12 6.70
C LYS A 148 -13.14 -2.68 7.21
N ARG A 149 -12.15 -2.24 8.00
CA ARG A 149 -12.10 -0.89 8.54
C ARG A 149 -12.06 0.16 7.45
N LEU A 150 -11.25 -0.04 6.42
CA LEU A 150 -11.17 0.86 5.26
C LEU A 150 -12.52 0.97 4.55
N ALA A 151 -13.17 -0.15 4.27
CA ALA A 151 -14.48 -0.19 3.61
C ALA A 151 -15.57 0.50 4.46
N GLU A 152 -15.61 0.25 5.77
CA GLU A 152 -16.56 0.89 6.69
C GLU A 152 -16.40 2.42 6.73
N ILE A 153 -15.16 2.91 6.71
CA ILE A 153 -14.87 4.35 6.68
C ILE A 153 -15.27 4.93 5.33
N ALA A 154 -14.91 4.28 4.22
CA ALA A 154 -15.28 4.71 2.88
C ALA A 154 -16.81 4.84 2.73
N LEU A 155 -17.57 3.85 3.20
CA LEU A 155 -19.04 3.88 3.18
C LEU A 155 -19.65 5.00 4.04
N LYS A 156 -18.99 5.39 5.13
CA LYS A 156 -19.44 6.52 5.97
C LYS A 156 -19.16 7.87 5.32
N LEU A 157 -18.06 7.98 4.58
CA LEU A 157 -17.64 9.23 3.92
C LEU A 157 -18.34 9.44 2.56
N ALA A 158 -18.81 8.38 1.93
CA ALA A 158 -19.56 8.45 0.67
C ALA A 158 -21.02 8.98 0.81
N LYS A 159 -21.42 9.31 2.04
CA LYS A 159 -22.72 9.94 2.34
C LYS A 159 -22.60 11.45 2.35
#